data_2caa5eb39124142ce75a5f58ac48ba09
#
_entry.id   2caa5eb39124142ce75a5f58ac48ba09
#
_cell.length_a   1.000
_cell.length_b   1.000
_cell.length_c   1.000
_cell.angle_alpha   90.00
_cell.angle_beta   90.00
_cell.angle_gamma   90.00
#
_symmetry.space_group_name_H-M   'P 1'
#
loop_
_entity.id
_entity.type
_entity.pdbx_description
1 polymer ?
#
loop_
_entity_poly.entity_id
_entity_poly.type
_entity_poly.pdbx_seq_one_letter_code
_entity_poly.pdbx_strand_id
1 'polypeptide(L)'
;MAKIRHIAYRATDVDAMAKFFVDAMGMKMIQKRKNNAIDLSDGSVNITVLPLRAGTPDGSPMKQPGIDHIGFTAENDQEAFRMLEAAGAKKAGAINLGTAYYEDKYLGPEDIIIDVGHWQGAAPLDK
;
A
#
# COMPACT_ATOMS: atom_id res chain seq x y z
N MET A 1 -12.17 -5.95 -13.38
CA MET A 1 -12.51 -5.80 -11.96
C MET A 1 -11.23 -5.65 -11.14
N ALA A 2 -11.25 -4.79 -10.14
CA ALA A 2 -10.08 -4.57 -9.30
C ALA A 2 -10.10 -5.51 -8.10
N LYS A 3 -8.90 -5.88 -7.63
CA LYS A 3 -8.73 -6.71 -6.44
C LYS A 3 -7.75 -6.04 -5.50
N ILE A 4 -7.95 -6.22 -4.20
CA ILE A 4 -7.00 -5.74 -3.20
C ILE A 4 -5.68 -6.46 -3.42
N ARG A 5 -4.62 -5.69 -3.51
CA ARG A 5 -3.27 -6.22 -3.68
C ARG A 5 -2.44 -6.05 -2.43
N HIS A 6 -2.54 -4.90 -1.79
CA HIS A 6 -1.85 -4.70 -0.52
C HIS A 6 -2.59 -3.71 0.37
N ILE A 7 -2.27 -3.80 1.65
CA ILE A 7 -2.70 -2.85 2.66
C ILE A 7 -1.44 -2.32 3.32
N ALA A 8 -1.28 -0.99 3.35
CA ALA A 8 -0.19 -0.37 4.06
C ALA A 8 -0.68 0.10 5.42
N TYR A 9 0.02 -0.33 6.46
CA TYR A 9 -0.35 -0.05 7.85
C TYR A 9 0.80 0.65 8.56
N ARG A 10 0.52 1.80 9.16
CA ARG A 10 1.51 2.53 9.97
C ARG A 10 1.52 1.97 11.38
N ALA A 11 2.70 1.64 11.89
CA ALA A 11 2.86 1.07 13.22
C ALA A 11 3.93 1.83 13.99
N THR A 12 3.73 1.97 15.30
CA THR A 12 4.72 2.56 16.19
C THR A 12 5.97 1.69 16.24
N ASP A 13 5.78 0.36 16.31
CA ASP A 13 6.86 -0.62 16.31
C ASP A 13 6.65 -1.55 15.13
N VAL A 14 7.36 -1.29 14.05
CA VAL A 14 7.23 -2.04 12.78
C VAL A 14 7.60 -3.50 12.98
N ASP A 15 8.71 -3.75 13.68
CA ASP A 15 9.19 -5.13 13.88
C ASP A 15 8.21 -5.95 14.72
N ALA A 16 7.68 -5.37 15.79
CA ALA A 16 6.70 -6.06 16.63
C ALA A 16 5.41 -6.35 15.86
N MET A 17 4.94 -5.40 15.06
CA MET A 17 3.72 -5.58 14.26
C MET A 17 3.92 -6.68 13.21
N ALA A 18 5.04 -6.65 12.50
CA ALA A 18 5.36 -7.66 11.50
C ALA A 18 5.48 -9.05 12.14
N LYS A 19 6.17 -9.15 13.26
CA LYS A 19 6.32 -10.40 14.00
C LYS A 19 4.97 -10.97 14.42
N PHE A 20 4.06 -10.11 14.86
CA PHE A 20 2.71 -10.54 15.23
C PHE A 20 2.00 -11.21 14.04
N PHE A 21 2.01 -10.61 12.88
CA PHE A 21 1.36 -11.19 11.71
C PHE A 21 2.02 -12.49 11.26
N VAL A 22 3.34 -12.59 11.37
CA VAL A 22 4.04 -13.85 11.05
C VAL A 22 3.66 -14.94 12.03
N ASP A 23 3.73 -14.64 13.33
CA ASP A 23 3.52 -15.64 14.37
C ASP A 23 2.05 -16.05 14.51
N ALA A 24 1.14 -15.09 14.43
CA ALA A 24 -0.28 -15.33 14.67
C ALA A 24 -1.03 -15.78 13.41
N MET A 25 -0.70 -15.21 12.25
CA MET A 25 -1.43 -15.44 11.01
C MET A 25 -0.65 -16.24 9.98
N GLY A 26 0.58 -16.60 10.29
CA GLY A 26 1.41 -17.38 9.38
C GLY A 26 1.84 -16.64 8.12
N MET A 27 1.84 -15.31 8.15
CA MET A 27 2.27 -14.54 6.99
C MET A 27 3.75 -14.72 6.75
N LYS A 28 4.15 -14.67 5.49
CA LYS A 28 5.53 -14.80 5.10
C LYS A 28 6.18 -13.44 5.00
N MET A 29 7.33 -13.27 5.62
CA MET A 29 8.13 -12.07 5.46
C MET A 29 8.80 -12.08 4.09
N ILE A 30 8.57 -11.00 3.31
CA ILE A 30 9.13 -10.87 1.97
C ILE A 30 10.45 -10.13 2.03
N GLN A 31 10.45 -8.96 2.66
CA GLN A 31 11.64 -8.12 2.76
C GLN A 31 11.48 -7.05 3.83
N LYS A 32 12.63 -6.54 4.26
CA LYS A 32 12.69 -5.30 5.04
C LYS A 32 13.36 -4.24 4.16
N ARG A 33 12.69 -3.10 4.00
CA ARG A 33 13.19 -2.02 3.15
C ARG A 33 14.14 -1.10 3.93
N LYS A 34 14.89 -0.27 3.21
CA LYS A 34 15.84 0.67 3.81
C LYS A 34 15.18 1.68 4.76
N ASN A 35 13.92 2.01 4.54
CA ASN A 35 13.16 2.91 5.41
C ASN A 35 12.54 2.21 6.61
N ASN A 36 12.95 0.97 6.89
CA ASN A 36 12.43 0.09 7.93
C ASN A 36 11.02 -0.46 7.69
N ALA A 37 10.42 -0.19 6.56
CA ALA A 37 9.16 -0.85 6.19
C ALA A 37 9.39 -2.35 5.98
N ILE A 38 8.40 -3.16 6.36
CA ILE A 38 8.46 -4.60 6.19
C ILE A 38 7.28 -5.04 5.33
N ASP A 39 7.57 -5.80 4.28
CA ASP A 39 6.55 -6.37 3.43
C ASP A 39 6.30 -7.82 3.84
N LEU A 40 5.02 -8.13 4.08
CA LEU A 40 4.54 -9.47 4.40
C LEU A 40 3.55 -9.92 3.34
N SER A 41 3.37 -11.23 3.20
CA SER A 41 2.40 -11.76 2.24
C SER A 41 1.70 -13.00 2.80
N ASP A 42 0.44 -13.17 2.42
CA ASP A 42 -0.30 -14.41 2.64
C ASP A 42 -0.39 -15.25 1.37
N GLY A 43 0.30 -14.83 0.31
CA GLY A 43 0.24 -15.47 -1.01
C GLY A 43 -0.74 -14.81 -1.98
N SER A 44 -1.64 -13.99 -1.50
CA SER A 44 -2.64 -13.28 -2.31
C SER A 44 -2.59 -11.79 -2.11
N VAL A 45 -2.47 -11.36 -0.86
CA VAL A 45 -2.45 -9.93 -0.47
C VAL A 45 -1.21 -9.68 0.35
N ASN A 46 -0.58 -8.55 0.14
CA ASN A 46 0.53 -8.09 0.97
C ASN A 46 0.04 -7.16 2.06
N ILE A 47 0.72 -7.21 3.20
CA ILE A 47 0.67 -6.13 4.18
C ILE A 47 2.05 -5.48 4.19
N THR A 48 2.09 -4.18 3.97
CA THR A 48 3.30 -3.39 4.16
C THR A 48 3.18 -2.68 5.50
N VAL A 49 4.04 -3.04 6.44
CA VAL A 49 4.08 -2.35 7.74
C VAL A 49 5.05 -1.20 7.61
N LEU A 50 4.55 0.01 7.81
CA LEU A 50 5.32 1.24 7.66
C LEU A 50 5.59 1.87 9.02
N PRO A 51 6.74 2.55 9.20
CA PRO A 51 6.94 3.35 10.40
C PRO A 51 6.01 4.55 10.41
N LEU A 52 5.80 5.13 11.58
CA LEU A 52 5.10 6.40 11.67
C LEU A 52 5.89 7.45 10.90
N ARG A 53 5.17 8.39 10.30
CA ARG A 53 5.81 9.49 9.59
C ARG A 53 5.62 10.77 10.37
N ALA A 54 6.72 11.41 10.77
CA ALA A 54 6.69 12.73 11.37
C ALA A 54 6.16 13.77 10.37
N GLY A 55 5.66 14.87 10.88
CA GLY A 55 5.27 15.98 10.04
C GLY A 55 6.46 16.52 9.26
N THR A 56 6.20 17.08 8.09
CA THR A 56 7.25 17.62 7.23
C THR A 56 7.29 19.13 7.31
N PRO A 57 8.41 19.77 6.94
CA PRO A 57 8.51 21.24 6.96
C PRO A 57 7.49 21.96 6.07
N ASP A 58 6.95 21.26 5.07
CA ASP A 58 5.93 21.83 4.18
C ASP A 58 4.53 21.79 4.78
N GLY A 59 4.40 21.32 6.02
CA GLY A 59 3.11 21.29 6.72
C GLY A 59 2.34 19.99 6.55
N SER A 60 2.89 18.97 5.89
CA SER A 60 2.24 17.67 5.82
C SER A 60 2.11 17.08 7.22
N PRO A 61 0.94 16.54 7.57
CA PRO A 61 0.71 16.05 8.94
C PRO A 61 1.49 14.78 9.25
N MET A 62 1.70 14.56 10.55
CA MET A 62 2.23 13.30 11.04
C MET A 62 1.27 12.17 10.69
N LYS A 63 1.82 11.03 10.27
CA LYS A 63 1.02 9.83 10.03
C LYS A 63 0.95 8.98 11.30
N GLN A 64 -0.26 8.82 11.80
CA GLN A 64 -0.56 8.07 13.00
C GLN A 64 -0.64 6.57 12.72
N PRO A 65 -0.65 5.71 13.78
CA PRO A 65 -0.91 4.29 13.62
C PRO A 65 -2.25 4.05 12.92
N GLY A 66 -2.30 3.03 12.11
CA GLY A 66 -3.51 2.65 11.39
C GLY A 66 -3.25 2.46 9.91
N ILE A 67 -4.31 2.20 9.16
CA ILE A 67 -4.21 2.00 7.72
C ILE A 67 -3.82 3.32 7.05
N ASP A 68 -2.75 3.27 6.25
CA ASP A 68 -2.29 4.41 5.48
C ASP A 68 -2.95 4.45 4.11
N HIS A 69 -2.96 3.32 3.41
CA HIS A 69 -3.61 3.20 2.11
C HIS A 69 -3.91 1.76 1.78
N ILE A 70 -4.78 1.57 0.79
CA ILE A 70 -5.14 0.27 0.26
C ILE A 70 -4.80 0.27 -1.23
N GLY A 71 -4.03 -0.70 -1.66
CA GLY A 71 -3.62 -0.85 -3.05
C GLY A 71 -4.44 -1.90 -3.78
N PHE A 72 -4.79 -1.59 -5.01
CA PHE A 72 -5.55 -2.47 -5.87
C PHE A 72 -4.77 -2.76 -7.14
N THR A 73 -5.00 -3.94 -7.71
CA THR A 73 -4.60 -4.24 -9.07
C THR A 73 -5.85 -4.42 -9.91
N ALA A 74 -5.81 -3.97 -11.15
CA ALA A 74 -6.94 -4.05 -12.06
C ALA A 74 -6.51 -4.69 -13.37
N GLU A 75 -7.44 -5.34 -14.06
CA GLU A 75 -7.17 -5.89 -15.39
C GLU A 75 -6.95 -4.77 -16.39
N ASN A 76 -7.66 -3.64 -16.19
CA ASN A 76 -7.55 -2.46 -17.03
C ASN A 76 -7.47 -1.22 -16.13
N ASP A 77 -6.27 -0.64 -16.06
CA ASP A 77 -6.03 0.51 -15.19
C ASP A 77 -6.87 1.72 -15.60
N GLN A 78 -7.04 1.97 -16.90
CA GLN A 78 -7.81 3.11 -17.38
C GLN A 78 -9.28 3.01 -16.98
N GLU A 79 -9.83 1.80 -17.00
CA GLU A 79 -11.19 1.59 -16.52
C GLU A 79 -11.30 1.83 -15.03
N ALA A 80 -10.31 1.34 -14.25
CA ALA A 80 -10.28 1.58 -12.81
C ALA A 80 -10.22 3.08 -12.49
N PHE A 81 -9.41 3.84 -13.23
CA PHE A 81 -9.32 5.28 -13.05
C PHE A 81 -10.66 5.96 -13.34
N ARG A 82 -11.35 5.57 -14.42
CA ARG A 82 -12.67 6.12 -14.73
C ARG A 82 -13.69 5.81 -13.64
N MET A 83 -13.65 4.60 -13.11
CA MET A 83 -14.57 4.20 -12.03
C MET A 83 -14.31 4.98 -10.75
N LEU A 84 -13.03 5.18 -10.41
CA LEU A 84 -12.65 5.98 -9.25
C LEU A 84 -13.15 7.43 -9.40
N GLU A 85 -12.90 8.04 -10.55
CA GLU A 85 -13.31 9.41 -10.80
C GLU A 85 -14.83 9.54 -10.84
N ALA A 86 -15.53 8.58 -11.44
CA ALA A 86 -16.99 8.57 -11.47
C ALA A 86 -17.59 8.44 -10.06
N ALA A 87 -16.88 7.78 -9.16
CA ALA A 87 -17.29 7.65 -7.77
C ALA A 87 -16.88 8.84 -6.90
N GLY A 88 -16.25 9.86 -7.49
CA GLY A 88 -15.88 11.09 -6.78
C GLY A 88 -14.45 11.13 -6.26
N ALA A 89 -13.62 10.13 -6.55
CA ALA A 89 -12.23 10.15 -6.13
C ALA A 89 -11.44 11.19 -6.91
N LYS A 90 -10.43 11.76 -6.28
CA LYS A 90 -9.56 12.76 -6.89
C LYS A 90 -8.16 12.20 -7.04
N LYS A 91 -7.57 12.39 -8.20
CA LYS A 91 -6.19 11.97 -8.43
C LYS A 91 -5.25 12.73 -7.50
N ALA A 92 -4.38 12.01 -6.79
CA ALA A 92 -3.49 12.59 -5.79
C ALA A 92 -2.01 12.51 -6.19
N GLY A 93 -1.66 11.65 -7.14
CA GLY A 93 -0.28 11.52 -7.57
C GLY A 93 -0.01 10.18 -8.21
N ALA A 94 1.25 9.94 -8.53
CA ALA A 94 1.69 8.70 -9.15
C ALA A 94 3.14 8.42 -8.80
N ILE A 95 3.46 7.12 -8.68
CA ILE A 95 4.83 6.64 -8.61
C ILE A 95 5.02 5.75 -9.83
N ASN A 96 6.09 5.98 -10.58
CA ASN A 96 6.36 5.21 -11.78
C ASN A 96 7.84 4.87 -11.84
N LEU A 97 8.15 3.61 -11.58
CA LEU A 97 9.49 3.06 -11.68
C LEU A 97 9.58 2.08 -12.85
N GLY A 98 8.88 2.38 -13.93
CA GLY A 98 8.78 1.54 -15.11
C GLY A 98 7.70 0.48 -14.97
N THR A 99 7.79 -0.58 -15.78
CA THR A 99 6.79 -1.64 -15.77
C THR A 99 6.86 -2.54 -14.55
N ALA A 100 7.99 -2.50 -13.83
CA ALA A 100 8.20 -3.34 -12.65
C ALA A 100 7.45 -2.85 -11.43
N TYR A 101 7.23 -1.56 -11.34
CA TYR A 101 6.53 -0.97 -10.20
C TYR A 101 5.96 0.38 -10.59
N TYR A 102 4.65 0.49 -10.55
CA TYR A 102 3.97 1.77 -10.73
C TYR A 102 2.68 1.77 -9.92
N GLU A 103 2.28 2.93 -9.47
CA GLU A 103 1.00 3.13 -8.80
C GLU A 103 0.49 4.54 -9.08
N ASP A 104 -0.80 4.65 -9.30
CA ASP A 104 -1.51 5.91 -9.34
C ASP A 104 -2.34 6.04 -8.07
N LYS A 105 -2.25 7.18 -7.42
CA LYS A 105 -2.91 7.42 -6.13
C LYS A 105 -4.14 8.29 -6.31
N TYR A 106 -5.20 7.89 -5.62
CA TYR A 106 -6.48 8.61 -5.60
C TYR A 106 -6.92 8.83 -4.17
N LEU A 107 -7.66 9.91 -3.94
CA LEU A 107 -8.27 10.18 -2.64
C LEU A 107 -9.76 9.93 -2.75
N GLY A 108 -10.26 9.03 -1.93
CA GLY A 108 -11.67 8.72 -1.80
C GLY A 108 -12.30 9.45 -0.62
N PRO A 109 -13.47 8.96 -0.15
CA PRO A 109 -14.12 9.53 1.01
C PRO A 109 -13.19 9.60 2.21
N GLU A 110 -13.30 10.67 2.98
CA GLU A 110 -12.48 10.90 4.18
C GLU A 110 -10.98 10.87 3.89
N ASP A 111 -10.62 11.21 2.64
CA ASP A 111 -9.24 11.24 2.16
C ASP A 111 -8.52 9.88 2.24
N ILE A 112 -9.27 8.76 2.18
CA ILE A 112 -8.61 7.47 2.08
C ILE A 112 -7.77 7.40 0.81
N ILE A 113 -6.54 6.96 0.94
CA ILE A 113 -5.65 6.81 -0.20
C ILE A 113 -5.86 5.45 -0.82
N ILE A 114 -6.17 5.45 -2.11
CA ILE A 114 -6.32 4.24 -2.90
C ILE A 114 -5.23 4.24 -3.98
N ASP A 115 -4.45 3.18 -4.02
CA ASP A 115 -3.45 3.01 -5.08
C ASP A 115 -3.98 2.02 -6.11
N VAL A 116 -3.78 2.32 -7.38
CA VAL A 116 -3.99 1.35 -8.47
C VAL A 116 -2.65 1.16 -9.16
N GLY A 117 -2.17 -0.05 -9.20
CA GLY A 117 -0.86 -0.28 -9.77
C GLY A 117 -0.52 -1.74 -9.97
N HIS A 118 0.72 -1.92 -10.36
CA HIS A 118 1.29 -3.24 -10.61
C HIS A 118 2.71 -3.30 -10.04
N TRP A 119 3.05 -4.44 -9.44
CA TRP A 119 4.38 -4.68 -8.92
C TRP A 119 4.95 -5.98 -9.47
N GLN A 120 6.26 -5.98 -9.61
CA GLN A 120 7.05 -7.18 -9.85
C GLN A 120 8.09 -7.30 -8.74
N GLY A 121 8.68 -8.46 -8.61
CA GLY A 121 9.68 -8.69 -7.58
C GLY A 121 9.08 -8.80 -6.20
N ALA A 122 9.11 -7.73 -5.43
CA ALA A 122 8.62 -7.71 -4.07
C ALA A 122 7.10 -7.73 -3.94
N ALA A 123 6.40 -7.73 -5.04
CA ALA A 123 4.95 -7.89 -5.05
C ALA A 123 4.54 -9.18 -4.34
N PRO A 124 3.26 -9.32 -4.00
CA PRO A 124 2.78 -10.56 -3.41
C PRO A 124 3.29 -11.73 -4.20
N LEU A 125 3.94 -12.60 -3.52
CA LEU A 125 4.44 -13.80 -4.16
C LEU A 125 3.27 -14.71 -4.38
N ASP A 126 3.02 -14.94 -5.61
CA ASP A 126 2.03 -15.92 -6.02
C ASP A 126 2.61 -17.32 -5.94
N LYS A 127 3.58 -17.45 -5.19
CA LYS A 127 4.33 -18.71 -5.12
C LYS A 127 4.46 -19.17 -3.72
#